data_3125601227ee27076ae398688a9fe985
#
_entry.id   3125601227ee27076ae398688a9fe985
#
_cell.length_a   1.000
_cell.length_b   1.000
_cell.length_c   1.000
_cell.angle_alpha   90.00
_cell.angle_beta   90.00
_cell.angle_gamma   90.00
#
_symmetry.space_group_name_H-M   'P 1'
#
loop_
_entity.id
_entity.type
_entity.pdbx_description
1 polymer ?
#
loop_
_entity_poly.entity_id
_entity_poly.type
_entity_poly.pdbx_seq_one_letter_code
_entity_poly.pdbx_strand_id
1 'polypeptide(L)'
;ITDFFTIRQSWAWTTLRWYDDGHDEWPWVDHYPQSVGWSESPDRAEYVPVAVAEHPLSNIGRSFHDGVQPETDRYDVTPDTDKGLYFAEQWSRALEVDPEFVFVTGWNEWTAGQMTRRHEDYDEEMRQWDFFPGANCGKGGRKIEMGESYFIDQYNQEYSRDIEPMKGGHGDNYYYQLMAAVRRYKGVAEPVAAGPERTIDLNGGFDQWKQVESSYFDHVGDTYHRDSPGNFAAGPYVNRTGRNDIVESKVARDDRFVYFYVRTADPLTPHTDPLWMLLFIDADGDHSTGWEGYDLLVNE
;
A
#
# COMPACT_ATOMS: atom_id res chain seq x y z
N ILE A 1 -26.64 17.84 4.17
CA ILE A 1 -25.33 17.12 4.11
C ILE A 1 -25.37 15.96 5.09
N THR A 2 -25.70 16.18 6.36
CA THR A 2 -25.77 15.14 7.41
C THR A 2 -26.80 14.05 7.16
N ASP A 3 -27.84 14.32 6.38
CA ASP A 3 -28.84 13.30 6.01
C ASP A 3 -28.34 12.32 4.93
N PHE A 4 -27.20 12.62 4.33
CA PHE A 4 -26.60 11.80 3.27
C PHE A 4 -25.24 11.22 3.67
N PHE A 5 -24.43 11.98 4.40
CA PHE A 5 -23.10 11.57 4.81
C PHE A 5 -23.06 11.19 6.30
N THR A 6 -22.42 10.10 6.61
CA THR A 6 -22.01 9.77 7.97
C THR A 6 -20.76 10.56 8.33
N ILE A 7 -20.84 11.41 9.33
CA ILE A 7 -19.72 12.25 9.77
C ILE A 7 -19.18 11.67 11.07
N ARG A 8 -17.86 11.44 11.09
CA ARG A 8 -17.12 10.96 12.26
C ARG A 8 -15.90 11.84 12.49
N GLN A 9 -15.51 11.97 13.73
CA GLN A 9 -14.30 12.71 14.08
C GLN A 9 -13.08 11.82 13.88
N SER A 10 -12.16 12.26 13.02
CA SER A 10 -10.90 11.56 12.77
C SER A 10 -9.76 12.26 13.50
N TRP A 11 -8.88 11.49 14.14
CA TRP A 11 -7.71 11.97 14.85
C TRP A 11 -6.66 10.86 14.98
N ALA A 12 -5.41 11.25 15.26
CA ALA A 12 -4.36 10.30 15.58
C ALA A 12 -4.26 10.17 17.10
N TRP A 13 -4.42 8.96 17.60
CA TRP A 13 -4.27 8.72 19.02
C TRP A 13 -2.85 8.24 19.33
N THR A 14 -2.08 9.09 19.96
CA THR A 14 -0.69 8.79 20.32
C THR A 14 -0.42 8.95 21.81
N THR A 15 -1.03 9.92 22.46
CA THR A 15 -0.83 10.22 23.88
C THR A 15 -2.11 10.47 24.65
N LEU A 16 -3.12 11.03 24.03
CA LEU A 16 -4.37 11.41 24.67
C LEU A 16 -5.56 11.00 23.82
N ARG A 17 -6.55 10.39 24.45
CA ARG A 17 -7.88 10.22 23.89
C ARG A 17 -8.68 11.47 24.16
N TRP A 18 -9.51 11.87 23.21
CA TRP A 18 -10.43 12.98 23.37
C TRP A 18 -11.73 12.52 24.05
N TYR A 19 -12.11 11.27 23.79
CA TYR A 19 -13.26 10.63 24.42
C TYR A 19 -12.84 9.26 24.97
N ASP A 20 -13.38 8.91 26.12
CA ASP A 20 -13.04 7.63 26.77
C ASP A 20 -14.00 6.50 26.39
N ASP A 21 -15.14 6.85 25.80
CA ASP A 21 -16.22 5.91 25.50
C ASP A 21 -16.21 5.39 24.06
N GLY A 22 -15.38 5.96 23.17
CA GLY A 22 -15.25 5.57 21.78
C GLY A 22 -16.41 6.00 20.86
N HIS A 23 -17.41 6.70 21.39
CA HIS A 23 -18.55 7.18 20.61
C HIS A 23 -18.11 8.21 19.57
N ASP A 24 -18.46 7.96 18.29
CA ASP A 24 -18.11 8.80 17.13
C ASP A 24 -16.59 9.01 16.92
N GLU A 25 -15.75 8.23 17.58
CA GLU A 25 -14.31 8.25 17.38
C GLU A 25 -13.87 7.38 16.21
N TRP A 26 -13.15 7.99 15.28
CA TRP A 26 -12.50 7.29 14.18
C TRP A 26 -11.04 7.69 14.08
N PRO A 27 -10.18 7.24 15.02
CA PRO A 27 -8.76 7.53 14.93
C PRO A 27 -8.18 6.88 13.67
N TRP A 28 -7.34 7.62 12.94
CA TRP A 28 -6.64 7.06 11.80
C TRP A 28 -5.36 6.29 12.20
N VAL A 29 -4.88 6.49 13.42
CA VAL A 29 -3.80 5.74 14.08
C VAL A 29 -4.18 5.58 15.55
N ASP A 30 -4.02 4.38 16.08
CA ASP A 30 -4.23 4.06 17.49
C ASP A 30 -3.30 2.93 17.93
N HIS A 31 -2.89 2.95 19.20
CA HIS A 31 -2.05 1.92 19.79
C HIS A 31 -2.77 0.56 19.89
N TYR A 32 -1.99 -0.50 19.86
CA TYR A 32 -2.53 -1.82 20.17
C TYR A 32 -2.78 -1.97 21.69
N PRO A 33 -3.90 -2.53 22.11
CA PRO A 33 -5.09 -2.86 21.31
C PRO A 33 -5.88 -1.61 20.95
N GLN A 34 -6.18 -1.46 19.67
CA GLN A 34 -6.86 -0.29 19.15
C GLN A 34 -8.24 -0.13 19.79
N SER A 35 -8.66 1.12 19.91
CA SER A 35 -10.01 1.48 20.30
C SER A 35 -11.01 1.01 19.26
N VAL A 36 -12.21 0.74 19.72
CA VAL A 36 -13.36 0.44 18.86
C VAL A 36 -14.22 1.69 18.77
N GLY A 37 -14.32 2.27 17.58
CA GLY A 37 -15.27 3.34 17.32
C GLY A 37 -16.69 2.79 17.19
N TRP A 38 -17.66 3.52 17.70
CA TRP A 38 -19.07 3.20 17.60
C TRP A 38 -19.94 4.47 17.64
N SER A 39 -21.13 4.40 17.08
CA SER A 39 -22.05 5.53 17.05
C SER A 39 -23.36 5.26 17.80
N GLU A 40 -23.97 4.12 17.59
CA GLU A 40 -25.28 3.81 18.16
C GLU A 40 -25.17 3.06 19.49
N SER A 41 -24.23 2.15 19.60
CA SER A 41 -24.07 1.29 20.77
C SER A 41 -22.66 0.72 20.88
N PRO A 42 -22.07 0.69 22.09
CA PRO A 42 -20.77 0.06 22.30
C PRO A 42 -20.75 -1.45 22.02
N ASP A 43 -21.92 -2.09 21.94
CA ASP A 43 -22.05 -3.49 21.57
C ASP A 43 -21.94 -3.74 20.06
N ARG A 44 -21.93 -2.67 19.25
CA ARG A 44 -21.80 -2.73 17.81
C ARG A 44 -20.54 -2.00 17.36
N ALA A 45 -19.49 -2.76 17.12
CA ALA A 45 -18.25 -2.22 16.62
C ALA A 45 -18.44 -1.62 15.21
N GLU A 46 -18.26 -0.33 15.06
CA GLU A 46 -18.38 0.35 13.78
C GLU A 46 -17.02 0.43 13.08
N TYR A 47 -15.94 0.67 13.84
CA TYR A 47 -14.66 1.04 13.27
C TYR A 47 -13.48 0.56 14.10
N VAL A 48 -12.41 0.13 13.41
CA VAL A 48 -11.08 -0.11 14.00
C VAL A 48 -10.02 0.39 13.01
N PRO A 49 -9.05 1.23 13.44
CA PRO A 49 -7.91 1.62 12.62
C PRO A 49 -6.86 0.51 12.56
N VAL A 50 -6.12 0.46 11.47
CA VAL A 50 -4.95 -0.40 11.30
C VAL A 50 -3.82 0.44 10.71
N ALA A 51 -2.70 0.52 11.41
CA ALA A 51 -1.49 1.21 10.97
C ALA A 51 -0.35 0.22 10.73
N VAL A 52 0.55 0.56 9.83
CA VAL A 52 1.71 -0.28 9.50
C VAL A 52 2.75 -0.25 10.59
N ALA A 53 2.99 0.91 11.14
CA ALA A 53 3.94 1.13 12.21
C ALA A 53 3.54 2.36 13.03
N GLU A 54 3.99 2.42 14.27
CA GLU A 54 3.65 3.47 15.20
C GLU A 54 4.68 3.61 16.30
N HIS A 55 4.92 4.83 16.75
CA HIS A 55 5.71 5.11 17.93
C HIS A 55 4.79 5.21 19.16
N PRO A 56 5.17 4.67 20.33
CA PRO A 56 4.29 4.63 21.51
C PRO A 56 3.92 6.01 22.08
N LEU A 57 4.67 7.04 21.73
CA LEU A 57 4.47 8.42 22.26
C LEU A 57 4.20 9.45 21.17
N SER A 58 4.22 9.06 19.90
CA SER A 58 4.00 9.96 18.77
C SER A 58 3.36 9.22 17.61
N ASN A 59 2.91 9.92 16.58
CA ASN A 59 2.35 9.33 15.37
C ASN A 59 3.41 8.98 14.31
N ILE A 60 4.67 8.92 14.69
CA ILE A 60 5.77 8.53 13.80
C ILE A 60 5.97 7.02 13.89
N GLY A 61 6.03 6.37 12.72
CA GLY A 61 6.12 4.93 12.64
C GLY A 61 7.41 4.34 13.17
N ARG A 62 7.28 3.22 13.87
CA ARG A 62 8.31 2.26 14.24
C ARG A 62 7.70 0.87 14.27
N SER A 63 8.55 -0.16 14.25
CA SER A 63 8.11 -1.56 14.39
C SER A 63 7.73 -1.92 15.83
N PHE A 64 6.98 -1.05 16.50
CA PHE A 64 6.50 -1.25 17.87
C PHE A 64 5.49 -2.41 17.89
N HIS A 65 5.73 -3.42 18.73
CA HIS A 65 4.86 -4.58 18.90
C HIS A 65 4.95 -5.17 20.30
N ASP A 66 4.02 -6.03 20.68
CA ASP A 66 3.94 -6.62 22.02
C ASP A 66 3.96 -5.58 23.17
N GLY A 67 3.47 -4.38 22.92
CA GLY A 67 3.50 -3.27 23.87
C GLY A 67 4.91 -2.71 24.12
N VAL A 68 5.90 -3.07 23.33
CA VAL A 68 7.29 -2.69 23.52
C VAL A 68 7.87 -2.09 22.24
N GLN A 69 8.53 -0.94 22.39
CA GLN A 69 9.34 -0.38 21.33
C GLN A 69 10.61 -1.23 21.19
N PRO A 70 10.92 -1.77 20.00
CA PRO A 70 12.16 -2.50 19.80
C PRO A 70 13.38 -1.68 20.22
N GLU A 71 14.31 -2.32 20.92
CA GLU A 71 15.61 -1.72 21.18
C GLU A 71 16.34 -1.60 19.83
N THR A 72 16.61 -0.39 19.43
CA THR A 72 17.41 -0.09 18.25
C THR A 72 18.47 0.93 18.60
N ASP A 73 19.68 0.76 18.10
CA ASP A 73 20.62 1.86 18.02
C ASP A 73 19.94 2.94 17.14
N ARG A 74 20.13 4.19 17.47
CA ARG A 74 19.54 5.33 16.76
C ARG A 74 19.80 5.33 15.26
N TYR A 75 20.80 4.60 14.81
CA TYR A 75 21.30 4.59 13.45
C TYR A 75 20.97 3.32 12.69
N ASP A 76 20.54 2.29 13.40
CA ASP A 76 20.28 0.99 12.82
C ASP A 76 18.80 0.65 12.75
N VAL A 77 18.43 -0.10 11.73
CA VAL A 77 17.11 -0.68 11.55
C VAL A 77 17.05 -1.96 12.37
N THR A 78 15.95 -2.20 13.08
CA THR A 78 15.77 -3.47 13.77
C THR A 78 15.70 -4.63 12.77
N PRO A 79 16.22 -5.82 13.13
CA PRO A 79 16.21 -6.99 12.23
C PRO A 79 14.81 -7.43 11.79
N ASP A 80 13.77 -7.00 12.49
CA ASP A 80 12.40 -7.47 12.33
C ASP A 80 11.47 -6.46 11.65
N THR A 81 11.98 -5.32 11.17
CA THR A 81 11.17 -4.28 10.52
C THR A 81 10.50 -4.74 9.24
N ASP A 82 11.08 -5.70 8.53
CA ASP A 82 10.52 -6.31 7.34
C ASP A 82 9.43 -7.34 7.62
N LYS A 83 9.31 -7.82 8.87
CA LYS A 83 8.33 -8.84 9.23
C LYS A 83 6.92 -8.30 9.44
N GLY A 84 6.77 -7.00 9.65
CA GLY A 84 5.48 -6.37 9.89
C GLY A 84 4.77 -6.87 11.14
N LEU A 85 5.50 -7.05 12.24
CA LEU A 85 4.96 -7.62 13.48
C LEU A 85 3.88 -6.72 14.08
N TYR A 86 4.11 -5.42 14.11
CA TYR A 86 3.11 -4.45 14.55
C TYR A 86 1.86 -4.48 13.66
N PHE A 87 2.05 -4.50 12.34
CA PHE A 87 0.94 -4.57 11.38
C PHE A 87 0.10 -5.85 11.58
N ALA A 88 0.76 -6.96 11.85
CA ALA A 88 0.09 -8.23 12.17
C ALA A 88 -0.75 -8.15 13.45
N GLU A 89 -0.24 -7.48 14.51
CA GLU A 89 -1.00 -7.25 15.75
C GLU A 89 -2.24 -6.39 15.49
N GLN A 90 -2.08 -5.28 14.77
CA GLN A 90 -3.16 -4.36 14.42
C GLN A 90 -4.28 -5.11 13.66
N TRP A 91 -3.92 -5.91 12.67
CA TRP A 91 -4.87 -6.74 11.95
C TRP A 91 -5.49 -7.84 12.81
N SER A 92 -4.72 -8.43 13.71
CA SER A 92 -5.26 -9.45 14.63
C SER A 92 -6.40 -8.87 15.47
N ARG A 93 -6.21 -7.66 15.99
CA ARG A 93 -7.25 -6.94 16.73
C ARG A 93 -8.46 -6.60 15.86
N ALA A 94 -8.26 -6.08 14.66
CA ALA A 94 -9.34 -5.76 13.74
C ALA A 94 -10.16 -7.01 13.37
N LEU A 95 -9.52 -8.14 13.12
CA LEU A 95 -10.19 -9.41 12.83
C LEU A 95 -10.91 -10.02 14.05
N GLU A 96 -10.40 -9.81 15.26
CA GLU A 96 -11.06 -10.23 16.50
C GLU A 96 -12.35 -9.43 16.75
N VAL A 97 -12.28 -8.12 16.55
CA VAL A 97 -13.42 -7.22 16.77
C VAL A 97 -14.48 -7.37 15.68
N ASP A 98 -14.07 -7.68 14.46
CA ASP A 98 -14.94 -7.79 13.27
C ASP A 98 -15.86 -6.56 13.08
N PRO A 99 -15.28 -5.32 12.99
CA PRO A 99 -16.08 -4.11 12.87
C PRO A 99 -16.70 -3.98 11.48
N GLU A 100 -17.64 -3.03 11.32
CA GLU A 100 -18.20 -2.73 9.99
C GLU A 100 -17.16 -2.12 9.04
N PHE A 101 -16.20 -1.37 9.58
CA PHE A 101 -15.14 -0.71 8.83
C PHE A 101 -13.77 -0.94 9.46
N VAL A 102 -12.80 -1.29 8.64
CA VAL A 102 -11.38 -1.24 8.97
C VAL A 102 -10.73 -0.17 8.12
N PHE A 103 -10.11 0.82 8.76
CA PHE A 103 -9.38 1.87 8.06
C PHE A 103 -7.88 1.62 8.14
N VAL A 104 -7.28 1.33 7.00
CA VAL A 104 -5.84 1.05 6.91
C VAL A 104 -5.13 2.33 6.48
N THR A 105 -4.19 2.81 7.30
CA THR A 105 -3.36 3.97 6.99
C THR A 105 -1.97 3.56 6.51
N GLY A 106 -1.33 4.44 5.75
CA GLY A 106 0.05 4.26 5.34
C GLY A 106 0.19 3.41 4.07
N TRP A 107 -0.39 3.87 2.95
CA TRP A 107 -0.15 3.20 1.68
C TRP A 107 1.19 3.62 1.07
N ASN A 108 1.40 4.92 0.82
CA ASN A 108 2.60 5.42 0.16
C ASN A 108 2.87 6.91 0.46
N GLU A 109 3.20 7.22 1.68
CA GLU A 109 3.53 8.60 2.08
C GLU A 109 5.04 8.89 1.96
N TRP A 110 5.70 8.34 0.93
CA TRP A 110 7.16 8.36 0.74
C TRP A 110 7.79 9.75 0.76
N THR A 111 7.05 10.79 0.43
CA THR A 111 7.56 12.16 0.34
C THR A 111 7.01 13.10 1.40
N ALA A 112 6.35 12.57 2.42
CA ALA A 112 5.86 13.40 3.51
C ALA A 112 7.00 14.03 4.30
N GLY A 113 6.78 15.28 4.70
CA GLY A 113 7.63 15.97 5.65
C GLY A 113 9.10 16.05 5.28
N GLN A 114 9.44 16.67 4.14
CA GLN A 114 10.84 16.96 3.84
C GLN A 114 11.47 17.85 4.89
N MET A 115 12.51 17.34 5.54
CA MET A 115 13.28 18.05 6.56
C MET A 115 14.69 18.30 6.04
N THR A 116 15.29 19.42 6.47
CA THR A 116 16.68 19.75 6.13
C THR A 116 17.42 20.10 7.41
N ARG A 117 18.54 19.46 7.65
CA ARG A 117 19.40 19.78 8.80
C ARG A 117 20.05 21.16 8.60
N ARG A 118 19.65 22.15 9.41
CA ARG A 118 20.04 23.55 9.23
C ARG A 118 21.05 24.05 10.24
N HIS A 119 21.15 23.43 11.42
CA HIS A 119 22.06 23.83 12.49
C HIS A 119 22.46 22.64 13.37
N GLU A 120 23.51 22.79 14.13
CA GLU A 120 24.09 21.70 14.94
C GLU A 120 23.17 21.27 16.09
N ASP A 121 22.39 22.21 16.65
CA ASP A 121 21.48 21.95 17.76
C ASP A 121 20.12 21.37 17.29
N TYR A 122 19.94 21.18 16.00
CA TYR A 122 18.70 20.69 15.40
C TYR A 122 18.22 19.38 16.04
N ASP A 123 19.15 18.50 16.35
CA ASP A 123 18.84 17.21 16.94
C ASP A 123 18.28 17.30 18.36
N GLU A 124 18.76 18.25 19.17
CA GLU A 124 18.27 18.48 20.53
C GLU A 124 16.89 19.12 20.51
N GLU A 125 16.68 20.09 19.64
CA GLU A 125 15.37 20.71 19.43
C GLU A 125 14.33 19.68 18.99
N MET A 126 14.69 18.81 18.04
CA MET A 126 13.79 17.77 17.54
C MET A 126 13.49 16.69 18.57
N ARG A 127 14.44 16.38 19.46
CA ARG A 127 14.20 15.45 20.57
C ARG A 127 13.19 15.97 21.58
N GLN A 128 13.16 17.26 21.81
CA GLN A 128 12.20 17.86 22.76
C GLN A 128 10.75 17.69 22.30
N TRP A 129 10.54 17.55 20.99
CA TRP A 129 9.21 17.35 20.44
C TRP A 129 8.84 15.87 20.30
N ASP A 130 9.77 14.96 20.64
CA ASP A 130 9.62 13.51 20.42
C ASP A 130 9.21 13.13 18.97
N PHE A 131 9.44 14.10 18.07
CA PHE A 131 8.96 14.06 16.70
C PHE A 131 9.90 13.24 15.80
N PHE A 132 11.18 13.18 16.20
CA PHE A 132 12.22 12.42 15.53
C PHE A 132 13.15 11.78 16.53
N PRO A 133 12.76 10.64 17.10
CA PRO A 133 13.73 9.89 17.89
C PRO A 133 14.86 9.49 16.92
N GLY A 134 15.97 10.19 17.04
CA GLY A 134 17.10 9.97 16.17
C GLY A 134 17.15 10.85 14.92
N ALA A 135 16.77 12.13 15.03
CA ALA A 135 17.01 13.10 13.95
C ALA A 135 18.47 13.20 13.49
N ASN A 136 19.37 12.65 14.25
CA ASN A 136 20.76 12.39 13.87
C ASN A 136 20.94 11.13 13.03
N CYS A 137 19.92 10.29 12.94
CA CYS A 137 19.99 9.08 12.16
C CYS A 137 19.98 9.43 10.70
N GLY A 138 20.80 8.83 9.95
CA GLY A 138 20.88 9.02 8.52
C GLY A 138 19.94 8.10 7.78
N LYS A 139 19.73 8.37 6.52
CA LYS A 139 19.21 7.41 5.57
C LYS A 139 20.03 6.13 5.63
N GLY A 140 19.33 4.99 5.79
CA GLY A 140 20.01 3.70 5.81
C GLY A 140 21.06 3.57 6.89
N GLY A 141 20.83 4.15 8.06
CA GLY A 141 21.75 4.04 9.19
C GLY A 141 22.91 5.05 9.20
N ARG A 142 22.93 6.04 8.31
CA ARG A 142 23.95 7.08 8.33
C ARG A 142 23.46 8.41 8.90
N LYS A 143 24.37 9.15 9.47
CA LYS A 143 24.10 10.50 9.98
C LYS A 143 23.73 11.47 8.85
N ILE A 144 22.71 12.31 9.08
CA ILE A 144 22.37 13.40 8.17
C ILE A 144 23.38 14.54 8.35
N GLU A 145 24.00 14.97 7.27
CA GLU A 145 24.97 16.05 7.26
C GLU A 145 24.29 17.43 7.21
N MET A 146 25.02 18.46 7.61
CA MET A 146 24.54 19.84 7.53
C MET A 146 24.12 20.21 6.12
N GLY A 147 22.91 20.76 5.97
CA GLY A 147 22.33 21.13 4.68
C GLY A 147 21.73 19.97 3.91
N GLU A 148 21.86 18.75 4.39
CA GLU A 148 21.23 17.59 3.78
C GLU A 148 19.75 17.51 4.11
N SER A 149 18.95 17.08 3.14
CA SER A 149 17.51 16.86 3.30
C SER A 149 17.16 15.38 3.36
N TYR A 150 16.13 15.06 4.10
CA TYR A 150 15.53 13.74 4.19
C TYR A 150 14.01 13.82 4.31
N PHE A 151 13.33 12.72 4.06
CA PHE A 151 11.89 12.59 4.29
C PHE A 151 11.64 11.80 5.56
N ILE A 152 10.62 12.17 6.32
CA ILE A 152 10.29 11.53 7.60
C ILE A 152 10.08 10.03 7.42
N ASP A 153 9.21 9.65 6.49
CA ASP A 153 8.81 8.26 6.31
C ASP A 153 9.78 7.45 5.45
N GLN A 154 10.90 8.04 5.04
CA GLN A 154 11.90 7.37 4.20
C GLN A 154 13.33 7.42 4.74
N TYR A 155 13.55 7.99 5.90
CA TYR A 155 14.93 8.14 6.32
C TYR A 155 15.57 6.83 6.79
N ASN A 156 14.78 5.86 7.23
CA ASN A 156 15.14 4.44 7.32
C ASN A 156 13.86 3.56 7.39
N GLN A 157 14.04 2.24 7.34
CA GLN A 157 12.93 1.27 7.36
C GLN A 157 12.15 1.26 8.67
N GLU A 158 12.81 1.51 9.80
CA GLU A 158 12.21 1.52 11.13
C GLU A 158 11.09 2.56 11.24
N TYR A 159 11.20 3.63 10.49
CA TYR A 159 10.25 4.75 10.52
C TYR A 159 9.39 4.85 9.27
N SER A 160 9.48 3.89 8.38
CA SER A 160 8.56 3.78 7.26
C SER A 160 7.21 3.28 7.72
N ARG A 161 6.14 3.93 7.26
CA ARG A 161 4.75 3.56 7.54
C ARG A 161 4.01 3.16 6.27
N ASP A 162 4.73 2.70 5.28
CA ASP A 162 4.17 2.47 3.95
C ASP A 162 4.03 0.99 3.65
N ILE A 163 2.85 0.64 3.12
CA ILE A 163 2.49 -0.72 2.70
C ILE A 163 2.95 -0.97 1.27
N GLU A 164 3.05 0.10 0.46
CA GLU A 164 3.46 -0.02 -0.93
C GLU A 164 4.79 -0.77 -1.04
N PRO A 165 4.89 -1.74 -1.95
CA PRO A 165 6.13 -2.45 -2.20
C PRO A 165 7.31 -1.51 -2.44
N MET A 166 8.45 -1.82 -1.82
CA MET A 166 9.64 -1.00 -1.95
C MET A 166 10.83 -1.83 -2.42
N LYS A 167 11.68 -1.23 -3.24
CA LYS A 167 12.92 -1.85 -3.66
C LYS A 167 13.91 -1.91 -2.51
N GLY A 168 14.22 -3.11 -2.06
CA GLY A 168 14.97 -3.34 -0.83
C GLY A 168 14.08 -3.15 0.40
N GLY A 169 14.65 -3.13 1.59
CA GLY A 169 13.87 -2.96 2.81
C GLY A 169 12.90 -4.11 3.05
N HIS A 170 11.65 -3.76 3.38
CA HIS A 170 10.60 -4.75 3.64
C HIS A 170 10.05 -5.39 2.35
N GLY A 171 10.50 -4.97 1.15
CA GLY A 171 10.01 -5.51 -0.11
C GLY A 171 8.50 -5.44 -0.22
N ASP A 172 7.85 -6.57 -0.50
CA ASP A 172 6.40 -6.71 -0.65
C ASP A 172 5.70 -7.21 0.62
N ASN A 173 6.41 -7.44 1.70
CA ASN A 173 5.89 -8.14 2.89
C ASN A 173 4.64 -7.49 3.47
N TYR A 174 4.60 -6.19 3.59
CA TYR A 174 3.43 -5.48 4.12
C TYR A 174 2.24 -5.54 3.18
N TYR A 175 2.50 -5.47 1.88
CA TYR A 175 1.46 -5.61 0.87
C TYR A 175 0.80 -7.00 0.92
N TYR A 176 1.59 -8.06 1.01
CA TYR A 176 1.05 -9.42 1.15
C TYR A 176 0.31 -9.63 2.46
N GLN A 177 0.77 -9.05 3.56
CA GLN A 177 0.03 -9.07 4.82
C GLN A 177 -1.32 -8.36 4.68
N LEU A 178 -1.35 -7.19 4.04
CA LEU A 178 -2.60 -6.48 3.74
C LEU A 178 -3.55 -7.36 2.94
N MET A 179 -3.08 -7.95 1.85
CA MET A 179 -3.91 -8.83 1.01
C MET A 179 -4.49 -10.00 1.80
N ALA A 180 -3.67 -10.67 2.59
CA ALA A 180 -4.10 -11.80 3.42
C ALA A 180 -5.14 -11.37 4.47
N ALA A 181 -4.93 -10.24 5.12
CA ALA A 181 -5.82 -9.70 6.12
C ALA A 181 -7.16 -9.25 5.51
N VAL A 182 -7.14 -8.54 4.40
CA VAL A 182 -8.37 -8.14 3.67
C VAL A 182 -9.18 -9.35 3.23
N ARG A 183 -8.52 -10.40 2.74
CA ARG A 183 -9.20 -11.66 2.37
C ARG A 183 -9.86 -12.32 3.57
N ARG A 184 -9.23 -12.28 4.73
CA ARG A 184 -9.81 -12.83 5.96
C ARG A 184 -11.00 -11.99 6.46
N TYR A 185 -10.89 -10.69 6.38
CA TYR A 185 -11.92 -9.76 6.84
C TYR A 185 -13.16 -9.73 5.91
N LYS A 186 -12.94 -9.62 4.60
CA LYS A 186 -14.03 -9.48 3.61
C LYS A 186 -14.45 -10.79 2.96
N GLY A 187 -13.69 -11.86 3.17
CA GLY A 187 -13.82 -13.06 2.38
C GLY A 187 -13.15 -12.93 1.01
N VAL A 188 -13.22 -13.99 0.24
CA VAL A 188 -12.68 -14.07 -1.11
C VAL A 188 -13.82 -14.48 -2.04
N ALA A 189 -14.00 -13.73 -3.12
CA ALA A 189 -14.88 -14.19 -4.18
C ALA A 189 -14.37 -15.52 -4.73
N GLU A 190 -15.29 -16.41 -5.11
CA GLU A 190 -14.87 -17.64 -5.80
C GLU A 190 -14.03 -17.28 -7.03
N PRO A 191 -12.88 -17.91 -7.23
CA PRO A 191 -12.10 -17.72 -8.43
C PRO A 191 -12.97 -17.95 -9.66
N VAL A 192 -12.83 -17.12 -10.66
CA VAL A 192 -13.50 -17.34 -11.96
C VAL A 192 -13.07 -18.70 -12.47
N ALA A 193 -14.03 -19.61 -12.63
CA ALA A 193 -13.74 -20.94 -13.12
C ALA A 193 -13.08 -20.87 -14.50
N ALA A 194 -12.05 -21.67 -14.69
CA ALA A 194 -11.45 -21.80 -16.03
C ALA A 194 -12.53 -22.26 -17.01
N GLY A 195 -12.70 -21.52 -18.09
CA GLY A 195 -13.58 -21.91 -19.17
C GLY A 195 -13.12 -23.21 -19.86
N PRO A 196 -13.96 -23.79 -20.74
CA PRO A 196 -13.58 -24.98 -21.50
C PRO A 196 -12.33 -24.69 -22.35
N GLU A 197 -11.55 -25.74 -22.59
CA GLU A 197 -10.40 -25.68 -23.51
C GLU A 197 -10.81 -25.15 -24.86
N ARG A 198 -10.03 -24.20 -25.37
CA ARG A 198 -10.31 -23.55 -26.65
C ARG A 198 -9.02 -23.10 -27.31
N THR A 199 -8.76 -23.59 -28.49
CA THR A 199 -7.68 -23.05 -29.32
C THR A 199 -8.09 -21.74 -29.95
N ILE A 200 -7.21 -20.74 -29.86
CA ILE A 200 -7.38 -19.44 -30.50
C ILE A 200 -6.51 -19.37 -31.74
N ASP A 201 -7.12 -19.05 -32.88
CA ASP A 201 -6.37 -18.79 -34.12
C ASP A 201 -5.87 -17.33 -34.07
N LEU A 202 -4.56 -17.14 -33.87
CA LEU A 202 -3.93 -15.82 -33.80
C LEU A 202 -4.03 -15.02 -35.11
N ASN A 203 -4.28 -15.66 -36.23
CA ASN A 203 -4.54 -15.02 -37.53
C ASN A 203 -6.04 -14.83 -37.81
N GLY A 204 -6.89 -15.32 -36.91
CA GLY A 204 -8.33 -15.17 -36.99
C GLY A 204 -8.81 -13.81 -36.42
N GLY A 205 -10.09 -13.56 -36.59
CA GLY A 205 -10.71 -12.34 -36.03
C GLY A 205 -10.92 -12.44 -34.54
N PHE A 206 -11.10 -11.29 -33.89
CA PHE A 206 -11.32 -11.19 -32.43
C PHE A 206 -12.70 -11.72 -31.99
N ASP A 207 -13.64 -12.00 -32.90
CA ASP A 207 -14.95 -12.55 -32.57
C ASP A 207 -14.91 -13.88 -31.84
N GLN A 208 -13.86 -14.66 -32.02
CA GLN A 208 -13.64 -15.93 -31.33
C GLN A 208 -13.53 -15.73 -29.79
N TRP A 209 -13.06 -14.58 -29.35
CA TRP A 209 -12.95 -14.24 -27.92
C TRP A 209 -14.30 -13.97 -27.24
N LYS A 210 -15.36 -13.71 -28.00
CA LYS A 210 -16.72 -13.56 -27.44
C LYS A 210 -17.22 -14.84 -26.75
N GLN A 211 -16.64 -15.98 -27.10
CA GLN A 211 -16.99 -17.29 -26.55
C GLN A 211 -16.10 -17.71 -25.37
N VAL A 212 -15.10 -16.89 -25.01
CA VAL A 212 -14.28 -17.09 -23.81
C VAL A 212 -15.00 -16.43 -22.64
N GLU A 213 -15.42 -17.25 -21.67
CA GLU A 213 -16.30 -16.81 -20.58
C GLU A 213 -15.58 -16.01 -19.51
N SER A 214 -14.28 -16.30 -19.27
CA SER A 214 -13.49 -15.61 -18.25
C SER A 214 -13.08 -14.23 -18.75
N SER A 215 -13.86 -13.21 -18.38
CA SER A 215 -13.57 -11.79 -18.67
C SER A 215 -13.23 -11.05 -17.40
N TYR A 216 -12.17 -10.27 -17.45
CA TYR A 216 -11.75 -9.34 -16.42
C TYR A 216 -11.93 -7.93 -16.97
N PHE A 217 -12.81 -7.17 -16.34
CA PHE A 217 -13.13 -5.80 -16.77
C PHE A 217 -12.35 -4.80 -15.95
N ASP A 218 -11.88 -3.77 -16.62
CA ASP A 218 -11.24 -2.63 -16.03
C ASP A 218 -12.06 -1.37 -16.28
N HIS A 219 -11.82 -0.34 -15.46
CA HIS A 219 -12.61 0.88 -15.50
C HIS A 219 -12.18 1.77 -16.66
N VAL A 220 -13.12 2.12 -17.52
CA VAL A 220 -12.87 2.99 -18.66
C VAL A 220 -12.55 4.41 -18.20
N GLY A 221 -11.42 4.96 -18.64
CA GLY A 221 -11.01 6.34 -18.37
C GLY A 221 -10.23 6.52 -17.07
N ASP A 222 -9.70 5.46 -16.47
CA ASP A 222 -8.86 5.53 -15.26
C ASP A 222 -7.38 5.86 -15.55
N THR A 223 -6.97 5.80 -16.81
CA THR A 223 -5.70 6.34 -17.29
C THR A 223 -5.69 7.87 -17.23
N TYR A 224 -5.66 8.39 -16.03
CA TYR A 224 -5.89 9.80 -15.76
C TYR A 224 -4.85 10.74 -16.37
N HIS A 225 -5.35 11.85 -16.93
CA HIS A 225 -4.50 12.99 -17.24
C HIS A 225 -3.87 13.53 -15.95
N ARG A 226 -2.54 13.55 -15.90
CA ARG A 226 -1.78 14.14 -14.83
C ARG A 226 -1.11 15.42 -15.31
N ASP A 227 -1.26 16.47 -14.55
CA ASP A 227 -0.63 17.77 -14.80
C ASP A 227 -0.34 18.40 -13.44
N SER A 228 0.74 17.96 -12.82
CA SER A 228 1.16 18.42 -11.50
C SER A 228 2.56 19.02 -11.57
N PRO A 229 2.89 19.99 -10.70
CA PRO A 229 4.22 20.58 -10.66
C PRO A 229 5.32 19.56 -10.30
N GLY A 230 4.95 18.36 -9.88
CA GLY A 230 5.86 17.39 -9.31
C GLY A 230 6.37 17.81 -7.94
N ASN A 231 7.10 16.91 -7.28
CA ASN A 231 7.69 17.18 -5.97
C ASN A 231 9.19 17.47 -6.13
N PHE A 232 9.65 18.56 -5.54
CA PHE A 232 11.05 18.96 -5.41
C PHE A 232 11.80 18.97 -6.76
N ALA A 233 12.85 18.18 -6.87
CA ALA A 233 13.71 18.15 -8.06
C ALA A 233 13.15 17.32 -9.23
N ALA A 234 12.04 16.63 -9.05
CA ALA A 234 11.47 15.77 -10.09
C ALA A 234 10.90 16.57 -11.29
N GLY A 235 10.60 17.86 -11.10
CA GLY A 235 9.98 18.71 -12.13
C GLY A 235 8.52 18.35 -12.40
N PRO A 236 7.91 19.01 -13.40
CA PRO A 236 6.50 18.77 -13.70
C PRO A 236 6.25 17.33 -14.15
N TYR A 237 5.21 16.72 -13.59
CA TYR A 237 4.71 15.43 -14.03
C TYR A 237 3.45 15.63 -14.89
N VAL A 238 3.61 15.47 -16.19
CA VAL A 238 2.53 15.68 -17.15
C VAL A 238 2.31 14.41 -17.98
N ASN A 239 1.12 13.86 -17.88
CA ASN A 239 0.66 12.78 -18.75
C ASN A 239 -0.78 13.07 -19.19
N ARG A 240 -0.96 13.34 -20.50
CA ARG A 240 -2.26 13.66 -21.09
C ARG A 240 -2.65 12.66 -22.16
N THR A 241 -1.96 11.53 -22.23
CA THR A 241 -2.14 10.62 -23.36
C THR A 241 -3.35 9.72 -23.20
N GLY A 242 -3.70 9.27 -21.99
CA GLY A 242 -4.72 8.25 -21.78
C GLY A 242 -4.49 6.97 -22.61
N ARG A 243 -3.24 6.74 -23.06
CA ARG A 243 -2.91 5.68 -24.01
C ARG A 243 -3.15 4.30 -23.43
N ASN A 244 -3.64 3.41 -24.27
CA ASN A 244 -3.79 1.99 -23.97
C ASN A 244 -4.63 1.72 -22.72
N ASP A 245 -5.67 2.53 -22.49
CA ASP A 245 -6.67 2.35 -21.44
C ASP A 245 -7.30 0.96 -21.59
N ILE A 246 -6.89 0.02 -20.75
CA ILE A 246 -7.38 -1.35 -20.78
C ILE A 246 -8.81 -1.37 -20.25
N VAL A 247 -9.71 -2.04 -20.95
CA VAL A 247 -11.12 -2.15 -20.54
C VAL A 247 -11.59 -3.58 -20.38
N GLU A 248 -10.86 -4.53 -20.96
CA GLU A 248 -11.17 -5.95 -20.82
C GLU A 248 -9.93 -6.80 -21.08
N SER A 249 -9.73 -7.81 -20.25
CA SER A 249 -8.77 -8.87 -20.53
C SER A 249 -9.41 -10.24 -20.41
N LYS A 250 -8.88 -11.22 -21.16
CA LYS A 250 -9.32 -12.61 -21.15
C LYS A 250 -8.14 -13.55 -21.24
N VAL A 251 -8.34 -14.76 -20.71
CA VAL A 251 -7.39 -15.85 -20.83
C VAL A 251 -8.11 -17.06 -21.39
N ALA A 252 -7.56 -17.70 -22.41
CA ALA A 252 -8.00 -18.97 -22.92
C ALA A 252 -6.82 -19.96 -22.94
N ARG A 253 -7.10 -21.26 -22.93
CA ARG A 253 -6.09 -22.31 -23.05
C ARG A 253 -6.58 -23.47 -23.86
N ASP A 254 -5.65 -24.17 -24.49
CA ASP A 254 -5.85 -25.52 -25.00
C ASP A 254 -4.83 -26.47 -24.36
N ASP A 255 -4.65 -27.66 -24.97
CA ASP A 255 -3.70 -28.67 -24.49
C ASP A 255 -2.22 -28.28 -24.62
N ARG A 256 -1.91 -27.20 -25.34
CA ARG A 256 -0.53 -26.78 -25.67
C ARG A 256 -0.20 -25.34 -25.32
N PHE A 257 -1.19 -24.46 -25.35
CA PHE A 257 -0.96 -22.99 -25.26
C PHE A 257 -1.92 -22.32 -24.31
N VAL A 258 -1.43 -21.23 -23.71
CA VAL A 258 -2.25 -20.21 -23.03
C VAL A 258 -2.26 -18.97 -23.91
N TYR A 259 -3.45 -18.41 -24.09
CA TYR A 259 -3.71 -17.26 -24.95
C TYR A 259 -4.19 -16.10 -24.08
N PHE A 260 -3.61 -14.95 -24.31
CA PHE A 260 -3.99 -13.72 -23.63
C PHE A 260 -4.63 -12.74 -24.59
N TYR A 261 -5.69 -12.09 -24.16
CA TYR A 261 -6.40 -11.08 -24.90
C TYR A 261 -6.52 -9.83 -24.04
N VAL A 262 -6.26 -8.69 -24.65
CA VAL A 262 -6.45 -7.38 -24.05
C VAL A 262 -7.16 -6.48 -25.04
N ARG A 263 -8.17 -5.78 -24.56
CA ARG A 263 -8.90 -4.75 -25.30
C ARG A 263 -8.76 -3.42 -24.62
N THR A 264 -8.47 -2.38 -25.38
CA THR A 264 -8.37 -1.00 -24.93
C THR A 264 -9.56 -0.17 -25.38
N ALA A 265 -9.81 0.95 -24.69
CA ALA A 265 -10.89 1.88 -25.03
C ALA A 265 -10.67 2.49 -26.42
N ASP A 266 -9.45 2.91 -26.70
CA ASP A 266 -9.01 3.51 -27.96
C ASP A 266 -8.02 2.60 -28.70
N PRO A 267 -7.73 2.85 -29.99
CA PRO A 267 -6.71 2.10 -30.73
C PRO A 267 -5.35 2.10 -30.04
N LEU A 268 -4.69 0.95 -30.05
CA LEU A 268 -3.37 0.78 -29.45
C LEU A 268 -2.33 1.74 -30.05
N THR A 269 -1.47 2.25 -29.18
CA THR A 269 -0.26 2.95 -29.62
C THR A 269 0.74 1.96 -30.25
N PRO A 270 1.76 2.43 -30.98
CA PRO A 270 2.77 1.57 -31.55
C PRO A 270 3.47 0.70 -30.50
N HIS A 271 3.65 -0.57 -30.78
CA HIS A 271 4.35 -1.52 -29.89
C HIS A 271 5.83 -1.16 -29.63
N THR A 272 6.38 -0.21 -30.35
CA THR A 272 7.73 0.32 -30.15
C THR A 272 7.79 1.43 -29.09
N ASP A 273 6.66 1.82 -28.54
CA ASP A 273 6.63 2.78 -27.45
C ASP A 273 7.27 2.17 -26.18
N PRO A 274 8.00 2.93 -25.40
CA PRO A 274 8.61 2.42 -24.18
C PRO A 274 7.53 1.96 -23.18
N LEU A 275 7.78 0.87 -22.48
CA LEU A 275 6.88 0.28 -21.48
C LEU A 275 5.46 0.02 -22.04
N TRP A 276 5.41 -0.52 -23.26
CA TRP A 276 4.14 -0.78 -23.95
C TRP A 276 3.54 -2.11 -23.50
N MET A 277 2.36 -2.08 -22.85
CA MET A 277 1.52 -3.24 -22.56
C MET A 277 2.32 -4.42 -21.97
N LEU A 278 3.00 -4.20 -20.86
CA LEU A 278 3.77 -5.24 -20.17
C LEU A 278 2.82 -6.29 -19.58
N LEU A 279 3.17 -7.58 -19.74
CA LEU A 279 2.47 -8.70 -19.11
C LEU A 279 3.47 -9.49 -18.27
N PHE A 280 3.22 -9.54 -16.97
CA PHE A 280 3.95 -10.36 -16.01
C PHE A 280 3.19 -11.65 -15.75
N ILE A 281 3.87 -12.77 -15.79
CA ILE A 281 3.27 -14.09 -15.60
C ILE A 281 4.04 -14.81 -14.49
N ASP A 282 3.35 -15.15 -13.43
CA ASP A 282 3.75 -16.15 -12.45
C ASP A 282 3.19 -17.50 -12.91
N ALA A 283 4.06 -18.43 -13.28
CA ALA A 283 3.67 -19.71 -13.88
C ALA A 283 3.62 -20.84 -12.86
N ASP A 284 4.30 -20.70 -11.73
CA ASP A 284 4.43 -21.76 -10.72
C ASP A 284 3.77 -21.40 -9.37
N GLY A 285 3.38 -20.13 -9.16
CA GLY A 285 2.78 -19.66 -7.92
C GLY A 285 3.79 -19.59 -6.77
N ASP A 286 5.08 -19.54 -7.08
CA ASP A 286 6.17 -19.45 -6.10
C ASP A 286 6.85 -18.10 -6.15
N HIS A 287 6.58 -17.27 -5.12
CA HIS A 287 7.16 -15.94 -4.99
C HIS A 287 8.68 -15.90 -4.84
N SER A 288 9.34 -17.05 -4.62
CA SER A 288 10.79 -17.15 -4.50
C SER A 288 11.49 -17.33 -5.84
N THR A 289 10.76 -17.57 -6.92
CA THR A 289 11.30 -17.74 -8.26
C THR A 289 11.11 -16.51 -9.13
N GLY A 290 11.84 -16.41 -10.22
CA GLY A 290 11.73 -15.32 -11.19
C GLY A 290 12.13 -13.95 -10.64
N TRP A 291 11.56 -12.90 -11.22
CA TRP A 291 11.70 -11.53 -10.74
C TRP A 291 10.46 -11.12 -9.95
N GLU A 292 10.61 -10.88 -8.65
CA GLU A 292 9.49 -10.55 -7.73
C GLU A 292 8.34 -11.59 -7.80
N GLY A 293 8.68 -12.86 -8.03
CA GLY A 293 7.70 -13.95 -8.19
C GLY A 293 7.14 -14.13 -9.60
N TYR A 294 7.56 -13.31 -10.56
CA TYR A 294 7.15 -13.47 -11.95
C TYR A 294 8.22 -14.20 -12.77
N ASP A 295 7.84 -15.27 -13.45
CA ASP A 295 8.72 -16.11 -14.26
C ASP A 295 8.94 -15.56 -15.66
N LEU A 296 7.94 -14.87 -16.19
CA LEU A 296 7.95 -14.38 -17.56
C LEU A 296 7.49 -12.93 -17.63
N LEU A 297 8.21 -12.14 -18.43
CA LEU A 297 7.82 -10.80 -18.83
C LEU A 297 7.66 -10.75 -20.35
N VAL A 298 6.51 -10.26 -20.80
CA VAL A 298 6.19 -10.09 -22.23
C VAL A 298 6.19 -8.60 -22.57
N ASN A 299 6.77 -8.25 -23.72
CA ASN A 299 6.90 -6.87 -24.24
C ASN A 299 7.88 -5.99 -23.43
N GLU A 300 8.98 -6.55 -22.99
CA GLU A 300 10.08 -5.77 -22.41
C GLU A 300 10.73 -4.84 -23.45
#